data_cd06a00af85e1a7e02e1862805a30b79
#
_entry.id   cd06a00af85e1a7e02e1862805a30b79
#
_cell.length_a   1.000
_cell.length_b   1.000
_cell.length_c   1.000
_cell.angle_alpha   90.00
_cell.angle_beta   90.00
_cell.angle_gamma   90.00
#
_symmetry.space_group_name_H-M   'P 1'
#
loop_
_entity.id
_entity.type
_entity.pdbx_description
1 polymer ?
#
loop_
_entity_poly.entity_id
_entity_poly.type
_entity_poly.pdbx_seq_one_letter_code
_entity_poly.pdbx_strand_id
1 'polypeptide(L)'
;MAPPRHLEMITDQTVEKIAWPVPFLEGLQVLEGLRGRQVVVLASGDPFWFGAGASIARHFAPEDWICLTAPSTFSRVAARLGWSLTQTTCLGLHAAPLSQMRPHLAQGVRLIVLLRDGDAPHELATYLTELGFGASRLTILEAVGSEAERATEATAQTLDGDFAHPVCAAIEVSGPGASLSSASGQPDDLFETDGQITKRPIRALTLSALAPRAGERLWDIGGGSGSIAIEWLLANSTTTATTFEPRADRAKRILRNAKAMGVAQRLSIVNGGAPEALEGAAQPDAIFIGGGLTDEVIKMCHAQRARIVANVVTLEGEAALSRAQAAFGGSLMRIELAHAEPLGPKTGWKSSYPVVQWSFAP
;
A
#
# COMPACT_ATOMS: atom_id res chain seq x y z
N MET A 1 -16.08 14.94 25.00
CA MET A 1 -16.33 14.91 23.56
C MET A 1 -16.19 13.49 23.03
N ALA A 2 -17.12 12.95 22.28
CA ALA A 2 -17.07 11.55 21.83
C ALA A 2 -18.09 11.27 20.71
N PRO A 3 -17.98 10.12 20.00
CA PRO A 3 -19.06 9.58 19.18
C PRO A 3 -20.35 9.40 20.00
N PRO A 4 -21.54 9.56 19.40
CA PRO A 4 -22.83 9.49 20.12
C PRO A 4 -22.97 8.27 21.03
N ARG A 5 -22.62 7.08 20.54
CA ARG A 5 -22.67 5.81 21.31
C ARG A 5 -21.85 5.83 22.61
N HIS A 6 -20.75 6.58 22.68
CA HIS A 6 -19.95 6.71 23.90
C HIS A 6 -20.52 7.76 24.83
N LEU A 7 -21.18 8.80 24.29
CA LEU A 7 -21.86 9.80 25.13
C LEU A 7 -23.05 9.22 25.89
N GLU A 8 -23.72 8.23 25.32
CA GLU A 8 -24.83 7.50 25.97
C GLU A 8 -24.36 6.72 27.22
N MET A 9 -23.10 6.31 27.25
CA MET A 9 -22.52 5.60 28.42
C MET A 9 -22.25 6.55 29.60
N ILE A 10 -22.26 7.87 29.39
CA ILE A 10 -21.97 8.85 30.44
C ILE A 10 -23.28 9.14 31.20
N THR A 11 -23.37 8.67 32.45
CA THR A 11 -24.53 8.88 33.31
C THR A 11 -24.53 10.23 34.01
N ASP A 12 -23.35 10.84 34.22
CA ASP A 12 -23.21 12.15 34.84
C ASP A 12 -23.83 13.24 33.97
N GLN A 13 -24.82 13.94 34.52
CA GLN A 13 -25.53 15.03 33.87
C GLN A 13 -24.88 16.41 34.10
N THR A 14 -23.84 16.50 34.92
CA THR A 14 -23.15 17.76 35.20
C THR A 14 -22.08 18.09 34.15
N VAL A 15 -21.66 17.10 33.34
CA VAL A 15 -20.67 17.28 32.29
C VAL A 15 -21.35 17.69 30.98
N GLU A 16 -20.77 18.67 30.30
CA GLU A 16 -21.19 19.05 28.94
C GLU A 16 -20.83 17.91 27.95
N LYS A 17 -21.82 17.41 27.21
CA LYS A 17 -21.66 16.32 26.24
C LYS A 17 -21.61 16.90 24.83
N ILE A 18 -20.46 16.81 24.18
CA ILE A 18 -20.24 17.30 22.82
C ILE A 18 -20.06 16.10 21.90
N ALA A 19 -20.97 15.92 20.94
CA ALA A 19 -20.85 14.88 19.94
C ALA A 19 -19.69 15.20 18.98
N TRP A 20 -18.87 14.17 18.67
CA TRP A 20 -17.84 14.31 17.64
C TRP A 20 -18.54 14.40 16.28
N PRO A 21 -18.28 15.47 15.49
CA PRO A 21 -18.93 15.65 14.19
C PRO A 21 -18.41 14.69 13.13
N VAL A 22 -19.17 14.59 12.03
CA VAL A 22 -18.77 13.88 10.81
C VAL A 22 -18.77 14.91 9.67
N PRO A 23 -17.66 15.01 8.91
CA PRO A 23 -16.45 14.19 8.93
C PRO A 23 -15.54 14.43 10.13
N PHE A 24 -14.71 13.43 10.44
CA PHE A 24 -13.85 13.39 11.64
C PHE A 24 -12.99 14.64 11.84
N LEU A 25 -12.48 15.23 10.77
CA LEU A 25 -11.59 16.41 10.83
C LEU A 25 -12.28 17.66 11.39
N GLU A 26 -13.59 17.79 11.24
CA GLU A 26 -14.36 18.91 11.84
C GLU A 26 -14.30 18.87 13.37
N GLY A 27 -14.23 17.68 13.96
CA GLY A 27 -14.07 17.50 15.39
C GLY A 27 -12.78 18.06 15.97
N LEU A 28 -11.69 18.08 15.17
CA LEU A 28 -10.43 18.70 15.57
C LEU A 28 -10.57 20.22 15.71
N GLN A 29 -11.34 20.86 14.83
CA GLN A 29 -11.62 22.30 14.90
C GLN A 29 -12.47 22.65 16.13
N VAL A 30 -13.50 21.83 16.41
CA VAL A 30 -14.31 21.96 17.62
C VAL A 30 -13.44 21.82 18.88
N LEU A 31 -12.57 20.80 18.90
CA LEU A 31 -11.68 20.55 20.03
C LEU A 31 -10.68 21.72 20.22
N GLU A 32 -10.19 22.30 19.14
CA GLU A 32 -9.31 23.48 19.19
C GLU A 32 -10.02 24.71 19.77
N GLY A 33 -11.30 24.90 19.46
CA GLY A 33 -12.13 25.97 20.05
C GLY A 33 -12.39 25.81 21.55
N LEU A 34 -12.08 24.62 22.11
CA LEU A 34 -12.21 24.34 23.54
C LEU A 34 -10.90 24.53 24.34
N ARG A 35 -9.85 25.11 23.74
CA ARG A 35 -8.59 25.41 24.44
C ARG A 35 -8.84 26.23 25.72
N GLY A 36 -8.08 25.90 26.77
CA GLY A 36 -8.25 26.47 28.09
C GLY A 36 -9.32 25.81 28.94
N ARG A 37 -10.03 24.81 28.41
CA ARG A 37 -10.98 23.96 29.16
C ARG A 37 -10.38 22.56 29.36
N GLN A 38 -10.79 21.90 30.44
CA GLN A 38 -10.50 20.48 30.63
C GLN A 38 -11.49 19.66 29.79
N VAL A 39 -11.00 18.99 28.76
CA VAL A 39 -11.81 18.20 27.82
C VAL A 39 -11.39 16.74 27.86
N VAL A 40 -12.36 15.83 28.03
CA VAL A 40 -12.17 14.40 27.89
C VAL A 40 -12.66 13.97 26.50
N VAL A 41 -11.78 13.36 25.71
CA VAL A 41 -12.15 12.74 24.44
C VAL A 41 -12.23 11.24 24.62
N LEU A 42 -13.42 10.64 24.41
CA LEU A 42 -13.59 9.20 24.49
C LEU A 42 -13.35 8.57 23.12
N ALA A 43 -12.51 7.57 23.09
CA ALA A 43 -12.20 6.74 21.91
C ALA A 43 -12.44 5.26 22.22
N SER A 44 -12.63 4.44 21.18
CA SER A 44 -12.75 2.99 21.34
C SER A 44 -11.37 2.34 21.41
N GLY A 45 -11.17 1.43 22.35
CA GLY A 45 -9.94 0.64 22.48
C GLY A 45 -8.69 1.50 22.73
N ASP A 46 -7.59 1.16 22.08
CA ASP A 46 -6.35 1.95 22.12
C ASP A 46 -6.44 3.14 21.16
N PRO A 47 -6.35 4.39 21.66
CA PRO A 47 -6.47 5.59 20.82
C PRO A 47 -5.37 5.72 19.76
N PHE A 48 -4.21 5.08 19.95
CA PHE A 48 -3.06 5.16 19.05
C PHE A 48 -2.94 3.98 18.07
N TRP A 49 -3.78 2.96 18.19
CA TRP A 49 -3.80 1.85 17.25
C TRP A 49 -5.04 1.89 16.36
N PHE A 50 -4.92 2.55 15.21
CA PHE A 50 -6.03 2.90 14.27
C PHE A 50 -7.17 3.72 14.91
N GLY A 51 -6.87 4.42 16.00
CA GLY A 51 -7.81 5.27 16.72
C GLY A 51 -7.59 6.77 16.50
N ALA A 52 -8.43 7.59 17.13
CA ALA A 52 -8.40 9.03 17.01
C ALA A 52 -7.15 9.71 17.60
N GLY A 53 -6.46 9.05 18.52
CA GLY A 53 -5.34 9.61 19.28
C GLY A 53 -4.21 10.13 18.41
N ALA A 54 -3.79 9.36 17.40
CA ALA A 54 -2.73 9.77 16.50
C ALA A 54 -3.10 11.02 15.65
N SER A 55 -4.38 11.21 15.34
CA SER A 55 -4.86 12.41 14.63
C SER A 55 -4.91 13.62 15.55
N ILE A 56 -5.37 13.44 16.79
CA ILE A 56 -5.42 14.49 17.81
C ILE A 56 -3.99 14.94 18.16
N ALA A 57 -3.09 14.01 18.44
CA ALA A 57 -1.70 14.30 18.80
C ALA A 57 -0.90 15.07 17.75
N ARG A 58 -1.31 15.05 16.48
CA ARG A 58 -0.69 15.88 15.42
C ARG A 58 -1.12 17.35 15.45
N HIS A 59 -2.22 17.66 16.13
CA HIS A 59 -2.80 19.02 16.19
C HIS A 59 -2.55 19.72 17.52
N PHE A 60 -2.15 19.00 18.55
CA PHE A 60 -1.93 19.52 19.89
C PHE A 60 -0.52 19.20 20.36
N ALA A 61 0.10 20.13 21.11
CA ALA A 61 1.42 19.91 21.67
C ALA A 61 1.39 18.79 22.71
N PRO A 62 2.48 18.00 22.89
CA PRO A 62 2.51 16.86 23.80
C PRO A 62 2.14 17.20 25.26
N GLU A 63 2.37 18.42 25.68
CA GLU A 63 2.04 18.95 27.00
C GLU A 63 0.56 19.27 27.21
N ASP A 64 -0.22 19.37 26.11
CA ASP A 64 -1.64 19.74 26.15
C ASP A 64 -2.56 18.54 26.43
N TRP A 65 -2.05 17.33 26.41
CA TRP A 65 -2.89 16.13 26.55
C TRP A 65 -2.21 14.98 27.27
N ILE A 66 -3.02 14.10 27.85
CA ILE A 66 -2.60 12.78 28.36
C ILE A 66 -3.49 11.71 27.74
N CYS A 67 -2.93 10.55 27.43
CA CYS A 67 -3.68 9.41 26.92
C CYS A 67 -3.83 8.34 28.00
N LEU A 68 -5.08 7.97 28.29
CA LEU A 68 -5.41 6.81 29.08
C LEU A 68 -5.68 5.66 28.11
N THR A 69 -4.73 4.74 28.00
CA THR A 69 -4.81 3.60 27.08
C THR A 69 -5.73 2.50 27.60
N ALA A 70 -6.36 1.78 26.67
CA ALA A 70 -7.11 0.55 26.95
C ALA A 70 -6.70 -0.55 25.96
N PRO A 71 -6.93 -1.84 26.24
CA PRO A 71 -6.67 -2.90 25.28
C PRO A 71 -7.41 -2.64 23.97
N SER A 72 -6.66 -2.71 22.85
CA SER A 72 -7.23 -2.54 21.50
C SER A 72 -8.17 -3.70 21.16
N THR A 73 -9.02 -3.51 20.16
CA THR A 73 -9.81 -4.61 19.58
C THR A 73 -8.90 -5.77 19.14
N PHE A 74 -7.75 -5.49 18.56
CA PHE A 74 -6.76 -6.52 18.20
C PHE A 74 -6.29 -7.34 19.39
N SER A 75 -5.97 -6.68 20.52
CA SER A 75 -5.54 -7.36 21.75
C SER A 75 -6.65 -8.26 22.31
N ARG A 76 -7.90 -7.79 22.29
CA ARG A 76 -9.05 -8.56 22.78
C ARG A 76 -9.33 -9.78 21.90
N VAL A 77 -9.32 -9.60 20.57
CA VAL A 77 -9.51 -10.68 19.59
C VAL A 77 -8.39 -11.71 19.69
N ALA A 78 -7.15 -11.27 19.74
CA ALA A 78 -5.99 -12.15 19.90
C ALA A 78 -6.06 -12.97 21.17
N ALA A 79 -6.41 -12.34 22.32
CA ALA A 79 -6.60 -13.04 23.59
C ALA A 79 -7.72 -14.09 23.52
N ARG A 80 -8.85 -13.76 22.89
CA ARG A 80 -9.98 -14.68 22.70
C ARG A 80 -9.62 -15.91 21.86
N LEU A 81 -8.81 -15.72 20.81
CA LEU A 81 -8.44 -16.79 19.87
C LEU A 81 -7.12 -17.50 20.23
N GLY A 82 -6.42 -17.03 21.26
CA GLY A 82 -5.10 -17.55 21.63
C GLY A 82 -4.03 -17.24 20.58
N TRP A 83 -4.14 -16.10 19.87
CA TRP A 83 -3.19 -15.71 18.85
C TRP A 83 -2.10 -14.79 19.40
N SER A 84 -0.86 -14.99 18.94
CA SER A 84 0.22 -14.04 19.20
C SER A 84 0.12 -12.85 18.26
N LEU A 85 0.02 -11.64 18.78
CA LEU A 85 0.01 -10.41 17.97
C LEU A 85 1.32 -10.21 17.17
N THR A 86 2.44 -10.77 17.64
CA THR A 86 3.71 -10.72 16.90
C THR A 86 3.73 -11.60 15.65
N GLN A 87 2.76 -12.52 15.52
CA GLN A 87 2.58 -13.43 14.39
C GLN A 87 1.27 -13.15 13.63
N THR A 88 0.60 -12.06 13.95
CA THR A 88 -0.69 -11.69 13.39
C THR A 88 -0.60 -10.31 12.75
N THR A 89 -1.02 -10.18 11.51
CA THR A 89 -1.11 -8.86 10.85
C THR A 89 -2.41 -8.17 11.25
N CYS A 90 -2.31 -6.96 11.79
CA CYS A 90 -3.43 -6.16 12.24
C CYS A 90 -3.71 -5.02 11.24
N LEU A 91 -4.91 -4.94 10.70
CA LEU A 91 -5.30 -3.96 9.68
C LEU A 91 -6.55 -3.17 10.09
N GLY A 92 -6.49 -1.86 9.96
CA GLY A 92 -7.65 -0.97 10.17
C GLY A 92 -8.29 -0.61 8.84
N LEU A 93 -9.24 -1.41 8.36
CA LEU A 93 -9.92 -1.20 7.07
C LEU A 93 -11.30 -0.57 7.19
N HIS A 94 -11.68 -0.07 8.38
CA HIS A 94 -12.94 0.63 8.60
C HIS A 94 -13.10 1.93 7.78
N ALA A 95 -11.99 2.52 7.33
CA ALA A 95 -11.96 3.70 6.46
C ALA A 95 -11.04 3.50 5.24
N ALA A 96 -10.72 2.26 4.89
CA ALA A 96 -9.78 1.92 3.82
C ALA A 96 -10.30 0.71 3.01
N PRO A 97 -9.93 0.59 1.72
CA PRO A 97 -10.39 -0.50 0.88
C PRO A 97 -9.78 -1.85 1.31
N LEU A 98 -10.55 -2.93 1.17
CA LEU A 98 -10.13 -4.31 1.47
C LEU A 98 -8.89 -4.73 0.66
N SER A 99 -8.65 -4.13 -0.50
CA SER A 99 -7.47 -4.41 -1.32
C SER A 99 -6.14 -4.17 -0.59
N GLN A 100 -6.10 -3.36 0.48
CA GLN A 100 -4.90 -3.22 1.31
C GLN A 100 -4.46 -4.51 2.02
N MET A 101 -5.34 -5.51 2.11
CA MET A 101 -4.98 -6.84 2.61
C MET A 101 -4.12 -7.63 1.61
N ARG A 102 -4.19 -7.31 0.32
CA ARG A 102 -3.59 -8.12 -0.77
C ARG A 102 -2.13 -8.53 -0.54
N PRO A 103 -1.23 -7.63 -0.10
CA PRO A 103 0.17 -7.97 0.19
C PRO A 103 0.35 -8.97 1.34
N HIS A 104 -0.67 -9.14 2.17
CA HIS A 104 -0.61 -9.99 3.36
C HIS A 104 -1.28 -11.36 3.18
N LEU A 105 -1.89 -11.60 2.02
CA LEU A 105 -2.61 -12.87 1.74
C LEU A 105 -1.63 -13.95 1.30
N ALA A 106 -1.35 -14.88 2.21
CA ALA A 106 -0.58 -16.09 1.94
C ALA A 106 -1.08 -17.23 2.83
N GLN A 107 -0.96 -18.46 2.36
CA GLN A 107 -1.39 -19.67 3.08
C GLN A 107 -0.85 -19.68 4.52
N GLY A 108 -1.74 -19.85 5.50
CA GLY A 108 -1.42 -19.95 6.92
C GLY A 108 -1.19 -18.63 7.64
N VAL A 109 -1.22 -17.48 6.95
CA VAL A 109 -1.11 -16.16 7.59
C VAL A 109 -2.37 -15.86 8.39
N ARG A 110 -2.18 -15.22 9.56
CA ARG A 110 -3.26 -14.74 10.42
C ARG A 110 -3.40 -13.24 10.32
N LEU A 111 -4.64 -12.78 10.16
CA LEU A 111 -4.99 -11.36 10.07
C LEU A 111 -6.10 -11.06 11.07
N ILE A 112 -6.06 -9.88 11.69
CA ILE A 112 -7.20 -9.29 12.39
C ILE A 112 -7.50 -7.96 11.70
N VAL A 113 -8.73 -7.79 11.23
CA VAL A 113 -9.13 -6.68 10.37
C VAL A 113 -10.32 -5.94 10.98
N LEU A 114 -10.18 -4.65 11.25
CA LEU A 114 -11.33 -3.80 11.62
C LEU A 114 -12.12 -3.47 10.35
N LEU A 115 -13.42 -3.71 10.37
CA LEU A 115 -14.31 -3.54 9.23
C LEU A 115 -15.20 -2.29 9.38
N ARG A 116 -15.71 -1.78 8.25
CA ARG A 116 -16.45 -0.52 8.16
C ARG A 116 -17.83 -0.60 8.82
N ASP A 117 -18.60 -1.62 8.49
CA ASP A 117 -20.02 -1.80 8.84
C ASP A 117 -20.42 -3.27 8.75
N GLY A 118 -21.74 -3.53 8.92
CA GLY A 118 -22.28 -4.89 8.88
C GLY A 118 -22.24 -5.58 7.52
N ASP A 119 -22.11 -4.85 6.41
CA ASP A 119 -22.00 -5.43 5.07
C ASP A 119 -20.56 -5.86 4.75
N ALA A 120 -19.59 -5.24 5.38
CA ALA A 120 -18.17 -5.46 5.11
C ALA A 120 -17.68 -6.91 5.34
N PRO A 121 -18.22 -7.74 6.24
CA PRO A 121 -17.88 -9.16 6.31
C PRO A 121 -18.18 -9.93 5.02
N HIS A 122 -19.29 -9.66 4.36
CA HIS A 122 -19.65 -10.28 3.07
C HIS A 122 -18.76 -9.77 1.92
N GLU A 123 -18.46 -8.48 1.91
CA GLU A 123 -17.50 -7.91 0.95
C GLU A 123 -16.12 -8.57 1.11
N LEU A 124 -15.66 -8.77 2.35
CA LEU A 124 -14.41 -9.46 2.68
C LEU A 124 -14.43 -10.92 2.20
N ALA A 125 -15.51 -11.66 2.46
CA ALA A 125 -15.68 -13.03 2.08
C ALA A 125 -15.65 -13.19 0.54
N THR A 126 -16.33 -12.31 -0.17
CA THR A 126 -16.32 -12.24 -1.64
C THR A 126 -14.91 -11.94 -2.15
N TYR A 127 -14.24 -10.93 -1.60
CA TYR A 127 -12.88 -10.54 -1.98
C TYR A 127 -11.87 -11.67 -1.82
N LEU A 128 -11.90 -12.37 -0.69
CA LEU A 128 -11.04 -13.55 -0.46
C LEU A 128 -11.32 -14.68 -1.43
N THR A 129 -12.60 -14.93 -1.73
CA THR A 129 -13.04 -16.00 -2.64
C THR A 129 -12.60 -15.72 -4.08
N GLU A 130 -12.76 -14.49 -4.56
CA GLU A 130 -12.33 -14.06 -5.89
C GLU A 130 -10.81 -14.16 -6.08
N LEU A 131 -10.04 -13.96 -5.02
CA LEU A 131 -8.57 -14.10 -5.03
C LEU A 131 -8.10 -15.56 -4.85
N GLY A 132 -9.01 -16.54 -4.74
CA GLY A 132 -8.68 -17.94 -4.55
C GLY A 132 -8.40 -18.33 -3.10
N PHE A 133 -8.77 -17.50 -2.14
CA PHE A 133 -8.63 -17.75 -0.69
C PHE A 133 -9.98 -18.06 -0.02
N GLY A 134 -10.97 -18.57 -0.76
CA GLY A 134 -12.31 -18.87 -0.27
C GLY A 134 -12.36 -19.90 0.88
N ALA A 135 -11.34 -20.76 1.00
CA ALA A 135 -11.21 -21.71 2.10
C ALA A 135 -10.69 -21.09 3.41
N SER A 136 -10.37 -19.79 3.42
CA SER A 136 -9.93 -19.09 4.64
C SER A 136 -10.98 -19.17 5.73
N ARG A 137 -10.53 -19.52 6.96
CA ARG A 137 -11.41 -19.52 8.12
C ARG A 137 -11.59 -18.08 8.60
N LEU A 138 -12.84 -17.69 8.79
CA LEU A 138 -13.24 -16.38 9.32
C LEU A 138 -13.87 -16.56 10.69
N THR A 139 -13.46 -15.77 11.65
CA THR A 139 -14.22 -15.49 12.88
C THR A 139 -14.62 -14.02 12.84
N ILE A 140 -15.90 -13.77 12.57
CA ILE A 140 -16.47 -12.44 12.58
C ILE A 140 -16.89 -12.13 14.01
N LEU A 141 -16.38 -11.02 14.56
CA LEU A 141 -16.64 -10.60 15.93
C LEU A 141 -17.28 -9.22 15.94
N GLU A 142 -18.40 -9.12 16.64
CA GLU A 142 -19.20 -7.90 16.80
C GLU A 142 -19.11 -7.41 18.23
N ALA A 143 -19.11 -6.10 18.42
CA ALA A 143 -19.14 -5.43 19.73
C ALA A 143 -18.13 -5.99 20.76
N VAL A 144 -16.91 -6.32 20.30
CA VAL A 144 -15.87 -6.99 21.09
C VAL A 144 -15.63 -6.29 22.43
N GLY A 145 -15.73 -7.06 23.51
CA GLY A 145 -15.51 -6.60 24.89
C GLY A 145 -16.73 -5.92 25.52
N SER A 146 -17.91 -6.02 24.92
CA SER A 146 -19.19 -5.59 25.50
C SER A 146 -20.06 -6.80 25.87
N GLU A 147 -21.17 -6.55 26.57
CA GLU A 147 -22.19 -7.58 26.87
C GLU A 147 -22.91 -8.09 25.61
N ALA A 148 -22.89 -7.30 24.53
CA ALA A 148 -23.47 -7.63 23.23
C ALA A 148 -22.48 -8.34 22.28
N GLU A 149 -21.31 -8.78 22.81
CA GLU A 149 -20.30 -9.46 21.99
C GLU A 149 -20.85 -10.73 21.36
N ARG A 150 -20.74 -10.84 20.04
CA ARG A 150 -21.11 -12.02 19.25
C ARG A 150 -19.94 -12.46 18.39
N ALA A 151 -19.79 -13.78 18.19
CA ALA A 151 -18.79 -14.35 17.29
C ALA A 151 -19.45 -15.37 16.37
N THR A 152 -19.16 -15.26 15.07
CA THR A 152 -19.64 -16.19 14.03
C THR A 152 -18.43 -16.78 13.32
N GLU A 153 -18.37 -18.10 13.22
CA GLU A 153 -17.31 -18.82 12.51
C GLU A 153 -17.83 -19.41 11.19
N ALA A 154 -17.08 -19.19 10.10
CA ALA A 154 -17.37 -19.74 8.78
C ALA A 154 -16.07 -19.81 7.96
N THR A 155 -16.16 -20.35 6.74
CA THR A 155 -15.15 -20.07 5.72
C THR A 155 -15.59 -18.86 4.87
N ALA A 156 -14.66 -18.22 4.15
CA ALA A 156 -15.02 -17.10 3.31
C ALA A 156 -16.09 -17.46 2.26
N GLN A 157 -16.02 -18.68 1.68
CA GLN A 157 -17.01 -19.15 0.69
C GLN A 157 -18.36 -19.57 1.28
N THR A 158 -18.47 -19.70 2.61
CA THR A 158 -19.70 -20.17 3.29
C THR A 158 -20.26 -19.16 4.29
N LEU A 159 -19.67 -17.95 4.34
CA LEU A 159 -20.12 -16.92 5.28
C LEU A 159 -21.56 -16.50 4.94
N ASP A 160 -22.42 -16.54 5.95
CA ASP A 160 -23.82 -16.15 5.87
C ASP A 160 -24.25 -15.45 7.19
N GLY A 161 -25.39 -14.79 7.18
CA GLY A 161 -25.98 -14.10 8.33
C GLY A 161 -25.80 -12.58 8.30
N ASP A 162 -26.47 -11.91 9.22
CA ASP A 162 -26.41 -10.45 9.38
C ASP A 162 -25.43 -10.07 10.49
N PHE A 163 -24.67 -9.02 10.23
CA PHE A 163 -23.67 -8.49 11.16
C PHE A 163 -23.95 -7.03 11.51
N ALA A 164 -23.64 -6.66 12.74
CA ALA A 164 -23.82 -5.30 13.23
C ALA A 164 -22.49 -4.61 13.55
N HIS A 165 -22.44 -3.29 13.31
CA HIS A 165 -21.29 -2.47 13.71
C HIS A 165 -21.31 -2.19 15.23
N PRO A 166 -20.14 -2.20 15.93
CA PRO A 166 -18.78 -2.36 15.41
C PRO A 166 -18.40 -3.82 15.17
N VAL A 167 -17.74 -4.08 14.06
CA VAL A 167 -17.40 -5.42 13.60
C VAL A 167 -15.95 -5.53 13.15
N CYS A 168 -15.34 -6.68 13.40
CA CYS A 168 -14.02 -7.05 12.91
C CYS A 168 -13.98 -8.53 12.48
N ALA A 169 -12.98 -8.90 11.71
CA ALA A 169 -12.75 -10.26 11.27
C ALA A 169 -11.36 -10.74 11.69
N ALA A 170 -11.29 -11.93 12.29
CA ALA A 170 -10.07 -12.69 12.41
C ALA A 170 -10.04 -13.73 11.28
N ILE A 171 -8.92 -13.82 10.56
CA ILE A 171 -8.78 -14.59 9.34
C ILE A 171 -7.57 -15.52 9.45
N GLU A 172 -7.76 -16.81 9.25
CA GLU A 172 -6.68 -17.74 8.95
C GLU A 172 -6.71 -18.01 7.44
N VAL A 173 -5.74 -17.42 6.71
CA VAL A 173 -5.73 -17.45 5.25
C VAL A 173 -5.49 -18.85 4.73
N SER A 174 -6.36 -19.33 3.83
CA SER A 174 -6.26 -20.66 3.22
C SER A 174 -6.85 -20.67 1.81
N GLY A 175 -6.21 -21.40 0.92
CA GLY A 175 -6.65 -21.61 -0.46
C GLY A 175 -5.49 -21.52 -1.47
N PRO A 176 -5.76 -21.86 -2.74
CA PRO A 176 -4.76 -21.88 -3.81
C PRO A 176 -4.43 -20.47 -4.38
N GLY A 177 -4.98 -19.42 -3.80
CA GLY A 177 -4.75 -18.04 -4.26
C GLY A 177 -3.26 -17.67 -4.36
N ALA A 178 -2.89 -16.89 -5.35
CA ALA A 178 -1.51 -16.46 -5.56
C ALA A 178 -1.08 -15.48 -4.46
N SER A 179 -0.02 -15.81 -3.73
CA SER A 179 0.61 -14.90 -2.76
C SER A 179 1.52 -13.90 -3.48
N LEU A 180 1.60 -12.67 -2.98
CA LEU A 180 2.58 -11.70 -3.44
C LEU A 180 3.89 -11.87 -2.67
N SER A 181 5.00 -11.88 -3.40
CA SER A 181 6.34 -11.89 -2.80
C SER A 181 6.74 -10.48 -2.33
N SER A 182 7.44 -10.37 -1.21
CA SER A 182 8.13 -9.14 -0.83
C SER A 182 9.46 -8.94 -1.59
N ALA A 183 10.01 -10.01 -2.18
CA ALA A 183 11.15 -9.90 -3.07
C ALA A 183 10.73 -9.33 -4.42
N SER A 184 11.62 -8.56 -5.05
CA SER A 184 11.39 -7.99 -6.38
C SER A 184 11.26 -9.08 -7.46
N GLY A 185 10.51 -8.79 -8.51
CA GLY A 185 10.27 -9.71 -9.63
C GLY A 185 8.98 -10.51 -9.47
N GLN A 186 7.84 -9.84 -9.28
CA GLN A 186 6.53 -10.48 -9.38
C GLN A 186 6.33 -11.11 -10.77
N PRO A 187 5.55 -12.18 -10.92
CA PRO A 187 5.13 -12.70 -12.21
C PRO A 187 4.52 -11.62 -13.11
N ASP A 188 4.85 -11.64 -14.41
CA ASP A 188 4.37 -10.60 -15.35
C ASP A 188 2.86 -10.68 -15.58
N ASP A 189 2.26 -11.86 -15.44
CA ASP A 189 0.82 -12.13 -15.58
C ASP A 189 -0.06 -11.54 -14.48
N LEU A 190 0.55 -11.10 -13.38
CA LEU A 190 -0.14 -10.34 -12.34
C LEU A 190 -0.43 -8.88 -12.76
N PHE A 191 0.14 -8.41 -13.87
CA PHE A 191 -0.04 -7.05 -14.36
C PHE A 191 -0.84 -7.00 -15.65
N GLU A 192 -1.88 -6.17 -15.70
CA GLU A 192 -2.45 -5.76 -16.97
C GLU A 192 -1.42 -4.96 -17.76
N THR A 193 -1.24 -5.29 -19.04
CA THR A 193 -0.28 -4.63 -19.93
C THR A 193 -0.79 -4.57 -21.36
N ASP A 194 -0.30 -3.61 -22.16
CA ASP A 194 -0.48 -3.55 -23.60
C ASP A 194 0.65 -4.22 -24.38
N GLY A 195 1.39 -5.13 -23.72
CA GLY A 195 2.59 -5.76 -24.24
C GLY A 195 3.88 -5.04 -23.81
N GLN A 196 3.79 -3.81 -23.29
CA GLN A 196 4.94 -3.07 -22.76
C GLN A 196 4.98 -3.13 -21.24
N ILE A 197 5.87 -3.97 -20.74
CA ILE A 197 6.18 -4.11 -19.32
C ILE A 197 7.67 -4.39 -19.17
N THR A 198 8.31 -3.78 -18.18
CA THR A 198 9.64 -4.20 -17.76
C THR A 198 9.57 -5.64 -17.29
N LYS A 199 10.17 -6.57 -18.04
CA LYS A 199 10.08 -8.01 -17.79
C LYS A 199 10.66 -8.38 -16.43
N ARG A 200 10.07 -9.42 -15.80
CA ARG A 200 10.41 -9.88 -14.45
C ARG A 200 11.92 -9.88 -14.11
N PRO A 201 12.83 -10.45 -14.91
CA PRO A 201 14.25 -10.45 -14.58
C PRO A 201 14.86 -9.04 -14.57
N ILE A 202 14.50 -8.22 -15.56
CA ILE A 202 14.97 -6.82 -15.65
C ILE A 202 14.39 -6.00 -14.50
N ARG A 203 13.11 -6.20 -14.16
CA ARG A 203 12.45 -5.53 -13.04
C ARG A 203 13.12 -5.86 -11.71
N ALA A 204 13.47 -7.12 -11.48
CA ALA A 204 14.20 -7.54 -10.28
C ALA A 204 15.56 -6.85 -10.14
N LEU A 205 16.34 -6.76 -11.22
CA LEU A 205 17.62 -6.04 -11.25
C LEU A 205 17.42 -4.54 -11.04
N THR A 206 16.39 -3.96 -11.65
CA THR A 206 16.04 -2.53 -11.50
C THR A 206 15.69 -2.20 -10.05
N LEU A 207 14.82 -3.00 -9.41
CA LEU A 207 14.46 -2.81 -8.00
C LEU A 207 15.65 -3.02 -7.07
N SER A 208 16.54 -3.97 -7.38
CA SER A 208 17.79 -4.17 -6.63
C SER A 208 18.70 -2.93 -6.71
N ALA A 209 18.83 -2.31 -7.89
CA ALA A 209 19.62 -1.09 -8.07
C ALA A 209 18.95 0.14 -7.42
N LEU A 210 17.63 0.25 -7.47
CA LEU A 210 16.85 1.31 -6.77
C LEU A 210 16.93 1.17 -5.25
N ALA A 211 17.09 -0.05 -4.71
CA ALA A 211 17.23 -0.36 -3.29
C ALA A 211 16.18 0.35 -2.40
N PRO A 212 14.88 -0.01 -2.45
CA PRO A 212 13.82 0.64 -1.67
C PRO A 212 14.09 0.65 -0.17
N ARG A 213 13.96 1.80 0.49
CA ARG A 213 14.13 1.96 1.93
C ARG A 213 12.88 2.54 2.58
N ALA A 214 12.72 2.29 3.87
CA ALA A 214 11.59 2.79 4.62
C ALA A 214 11.43 4.31 4.52
N GLY A 215 10.22 4.78 4.26
CA GLY A 215 9.87 6.20 4.18
C GLY A 215 10.20 6.89 2.85
N GLU A 216 10.92 6.24 1.95
CA GLU A 216 11.38 6.85 0.70
C GLU A 216 10.28 7.01 -0.35
N ARG A 217 10.50 7.99 -1.23
CA ARG A 217 9.64 8.32 -2.38
C ARG A 217 10.35 7.99 -3.69
N LEU A 218 9.65 7.26 -4.56
CA LEU A 218 10.06 7.00 -5.94
C LEU A 218 9.40 7.98 -6.91
N TRP A 219 10.15 8.47 -7.90
CA TRP A 219 9.62 8.92 -9.18
C TRP A 219 9.78 7.79 -10.21
N ASP A 220 8.67 7.38 -10.84
CA ASP A 220 8.63 6.39 -11.91
C ASP A 220 8.25 7.10 -13.22
N ILE A 221 9.28 7.42 -14.03
CA ILE A 221 9.12 8.20 -15.26
C ILE A 221 8.91 7.25 -16.45
N GLY A 222 7.78 7.40 -17.15
CA GLY A 222 7.34 6.48 -18.19
C GLY A 222 6.75 5.20 -17.58
N GLY A 223 5.75 5.35 -16.71
CA GLY A 223 5.21 4.28 -15.85
C GLY A 223 4.72 3.02 -16.57
N GLY A 224 4.20 3.13 -17.81
CA GLY A 224 3.75 2.00 -18.62
C GLY A 224 2.66 1.17 -17.95
N SER A 225 3.01 0.01 -17.40
CA SER A 225 2.10 -0.84 -16.61
C SER A 225 2.11 -0.49 -15.10
N GLY A 226 3.02 0.36 -14.64
CA GLY A 226 3.26 0.70 -13.24
C GLY A 226 4.05 -0.35 -12.47
N SER A 227 4.61 -1.34 -13.15
CA SER A 227 5.21 -2.51 -12.49
C SER A 227 6.39 -2.17 -11.58
N ILE A 228 7.21 -1.17 -11.92
CA ILE A 228 8.34 -0.72 -11.06
C ILE A 228 7.81 -0.01 -9.83
N ALA A 229 6.92 0.98 -9.99
CA ALA A 229 6.34 1.70 -8.86
C ALA A 229 5.57 0.76 -7.91
N ILE A 230 4.80 -0.18 -8.44
CA ILE A 230 4.04 -1.15 -7.65
C ILE A 230 4.98 -2.05 -6.84
N GLU A 231 6.02 -2.61 -7.44
CA GLU A 231 6.97 -3.46 -6.70
C GLU A 231 7.83 -2.66 -5.72
N TRP A 232 8.16 -1.39 -6.02
CA TRP A 232 8.74 -0.47 -5.04
C TRP A 232 7.86 -0.33 -3.80
N LEU A 233 6.55 -0.18 -4.00
CA LEU A 233 5.56 -0.06 -2.91
C LEU A 233 5.34 -1.37 -2.15
N LEU A 234 5.46 -2.53 -2.81
CA LEU A 234 5.38 -3.86 -2.18
C LEU A 234 6.63 -4.16 -1.34
N ALA A 235 7.80 -3.66 -1.73
CA ALA A 235 9.06 -3.90 -1.03
C ALA A 235 9.06 -3.34 0.40
N ASN A 236 8.36 -2.22 0.65
CA ASN A 236 8.25 -1.64 1.98
C ASN A 236 6.92 -0.91 2.16
N SER A 237 6.26 -1.12 3.28
CA SER A 237 4.93 -0.57 3.57
C SER A 237 4.90 0.94 3.80
N THR A 238 6.04 1.58 4.03
CA THR A 238 6.16 3.02 4.30
C THR A 238 6.62 3.83 3.08
N THR A 239 7.00 3.18 1.97
CA THR A 239 7.38 3.87 0.73
C THR A 239 6.17 4.48 0.04
N THR A 240 6.42 5.54 -0.73
CA THR A 240 5.46 6.17 -1.64
C THR A 240 6.04 6.23 -3.05
N ALA A 241 5.20 6.42 -4.06
CA ALA A 241 5.65 6.61 -5.43
C ALA A 241 4.78 7.63 -6.16
N THR A 242 5.42 8.37 -7.08
CA THR A 242 4.73 9.18 -8.08
C THR A 242 5.12 8.66 -9.46
N THR A 243 4.14 8.19 -10.23
CA THR A 243 4.33 7.70 -11.59
C THR A 243 3.90 8.77 -12.59
N PHE A 244 4.75 9.07 -13.57
CA PHE A 244 4.50 10.01 -14.64
C PHE A 244 4.26 9.24 -15.93
N GLU A 245 3.03 9.29 -16.47
CA GLU A 245 2.63 8.53 -17.66
C GLU A 245 1.81 9.44 -18.58
N PRO A 246 2.30 9.77 -19.79
CA PRO A 246 1.60 10.69 -20.71
C PRO A 246 0.33 10.09 -21.31
N ARG A 247 0.21 8.76 -21.40
CA ARG A 247 -0.94 8.10 -21.99
C ARG A 247 -2.02 7.83 -20.95
N ALA A 248 -3.19 8.45 -21.11
CA ALA A 248 -4.31 8.34 -20.17
C ALA A 248 -4.83 6.88 -20.01
N ASP A 249 -4.78 6.05 -21.07
CA ASP A 249 -5.16 4.65 -21.02
C ASP A 249 -4.21 3.82 -20.14
N ARG A 250 -2.90 4.12 -20.21
CA ARG A 250 -1.88 3.52 -19.32
C ARG A 250 -2.00 4.01 -17.91
N ALA A 251 -2.21 5.32 -17.69
CA ALA A 251 -2.44 5.86 -16.34
C ALA A 251 -3.61 5.16 -15.62
N LYS A 252 -4.73 4.91 -16.33
CA LYS A 252 -5.85 4.10 -15.80
C LYS A 252 -5.46 2.65 -15.51
N ARG A 253 -4.62 2.03 -16.37
CA ARG A 253 -4.11 0.66 -16.17
C ARG A 253 -3.21 0.58 -14.94
N ILE A 254 -2.30 1.53 -14.76
CA ILE A 254 -1.45 1.63 -13.56
C ILE A 254 -2.31 1.63 -12.29
N LEU A 255 -3.39 2.42 -12.27
CA LEU A 255 -4.30 2.47 -11.13
C LEU A 255 -5.00 1.12 -10.87
N ARG A 256 -5.43 0.40 -11.94
CA ARG A 256 -6.02 -0.94 -11.77
C ARG A 256 -5.02 -1.93 -11.23
N ASN A 257 -3.81 -1.96 -11.76
CA ASN A 257 -2.73 -2.81 -11.27
C ASN A 257 -2.39 -2.50 -9.79
N ALA A 258 -2.27 -1.22 -9.43
CA ALA A 258 -1.99 -0.81 -8.07
C ALA A 258 -3.11 -1.20 -7.09
N LYS A 259 -4.37 -1.11 -7.50
CA LYS A 259 -5.53 -1.59 -6.72
C LYS A 259 -5.50 -3.11 -6.55
N ALA A 260 -5.26 -3.86 -7.62
CA ALA A 260 -5.16 -5.32 -7.58
C ALA A 260 -4.04 -5.80 -6.64
N MET A 261 -2.92 -5.06 -6.56
CA MET A 261 -1.78 -5.35 -5.68
C MET A 261 -1.89 -4.72 -4.28
N GLY A 262 -2.97 -3.96 -3.99
CA GLY A 262 -3.21 -3.39 -2.67
C GLY A 262 -2.32 -2.21 -2.28
N VAL A 263 -1.75 -1.49 -3.25
CA VAL A 263 -0.79 -0.39 -2.99
C VAL A 263 -1.24 0.98 -3.53
N ALA A 264 -2.44 1.06 -4.10
CA ALA A 264 -2.93 2.27 -4.78
C ALA A 264 -2.97 3.53 -3.89
N GLN A 265 -3.17 3.37 -2.58
CA GLN A 265 -3.23 4.49 -1.62
C GLN A 265 -1.88 5.19 -1.40
N ARG A 266 -0.77 4.55 -1.80
CA ARG A 266 0.60 5.09 -1.69
C ARG A 266 1.19 5.48 -3.04
N LEU A 267 0.38 5.41 -4.12
CA LEU A 267 0.76 5.74 -5.49
C LEU A 267 0.02 6.99 -5.96
N SER A 268 0.76 8.01 -6.34
CA SER A 268 0.24 9.15 -7.10
C SER A 268 0.51 8.93 -8.59
N ILE A 269 -0.48 9.22 -9.44
CA ILE A 269 -0.35 9.07 -10.89
C ILE A 269 -0.54 10.45 -11.52
N VAL A 270 0.48 10.93 -12.21
CA VAL A 270 0.46 12.18 -12.97
C VAL A 270 0.32 11.83 -14.46
N ASN A 271 -0.78 12.28 -15.07
CA ASN A 271 -0.99 12.10 -16.50
C ASN A 271 -0.24 13.18 -17.27
N GLY A 272 1.03 12.94 -17.52
CA GLY A 272 1.95 13.85 -18.20
C GLY A 272 3.31 13.21 -18.43
N GLY A 273 4.05 13.76 -19.38
CA GLY A 273 5.40 13.31 -19.72
C GLY A 273 6.47 14.18 -19.06
N ALA A 274 7.66 13.62 -18.85
CA ALA A 274 8.84 14.40 -18.49
C ALA A 274 9.37 15.18 -19.73
N PRO A 275 9.94 16.38 -19.55
CA PRO A 275 10.29 16.99 -18.24
C PRO A 275 9.15 17.77 -17.56
N GLU A 276 8.15 18.26 -18.27
CA GLU A 276 7.15 19.22 -17.80
C GLU A 276 6.36 18.70 -16.58
N ALA A 277 6.00 17.42 -16.60
CA ALA A 277 5.22 16.80 -15.51
C ALA A 277 6.01 16.64 -14.20
N LEU A 278 7.33 16.83 -14.22
CA LEU A 278 8.18 16.74 -13.03
C LEU A 278 8.17 18.05 -12.22
N GLU A 279 7.74 19.15 -12.83
CA GLU A 279 7.72 20.46 -12.18
C GLU A 279 6.75 20.50 -10.99
N GLY A 280 7.22 20.97 -9.85
CA GLY A 280 6.42 21.07 -8.62
C GLY A 280 6.13 19.74 -7.92
N ALA A 281 6.58 18.60 -8.47
CA ALA A 281 6.45 17.33 -7.79
C ALA A 281 7.34 17.27 -6.53
N ALA A 282 6.84 16.61 -5.49
CA ALA A 282 7.59 16.48 -4.24
C ALA A 282 8.90 15.70 -4.47
N GLN A 283 10.00 16.18 -3.90
CA GLN A 283 11.35 15.65 -4.10
C GLN A 283 11.42 14.15 -3.88
N PRO A 284 12.04 13.38 -4.79
CA PRO A 284 12.22 11.95 -4.69
C PRO A 284 13.50 11.59 -3.93
N ASP A 285 13.55 10.37 -3.38
CA ASP A 285 14.75 9.72 -2.85
C ASP A 285 15.37 8.77 -3.90
N ALA A 286 14.52 8.27 -4.80
CA ALA A 286 14.92 7.42 -5.92
C ALA A 286 14.12 7.77 -7.18
N ILE A 287 14.74 7.59 -8.35
CA ILE A 287 14.14 7.87 -9.66
C ILE A 287 14.37 6.67 -10.57
N PHE A 288 13.31 6.18 -11.19
CA PHE A 288 13.38 5.24 -12.29
C PHE A 288 12.99 5.94 -13.60
N ILE A 289 13.78 5.74 -14.66
CA ILE A 289 13.48 6.23 -16.00
C ILE A 289 13.30 5.01 -16.92
N GLY A 290 12.04 4.69 -17.21
CA GLY A 290 11.65 3.57 -18.07
C GLY A 290 11.17 4.00 -19.46
N GLY A 291 10.92 5.31 -19.64
CA GLY A 291 10.48 5.90 -20.90
C GLY A 291 10.67 7.41 -20.92
N GLY A 292 10.64 8.02 -22.10
CA GLY A 292 10.83 9.48 -22.24
C GLY A 292 12.25 9.97 -21.90
N LEU A 293 13.25 9.11 -22.00
CA LEU A 293 14.64 9.45 -21.66
C LEU A 293 15.20 10.42 -22.71
N THR A 294 15.63 11.59 -22.21
CA THR A 294 16.42 12.59 -22.98
C THR A 294 17.57 13.10 -22.11
N ASP A 295 18.56 13.75 -22.72
CA ASP A 295 19.67 14.36 -21.97
C ASP A 295 19.16 15.43 -20.99
N GLU A 296 18.05 16.12 -21.30
CA GLU A 296 17.41 17.10 -20.44
C GLU A 296 16.76 16.41 -19.21
N VAL A 297 15.98 15.36 -19.41
CA VAL A 297 15.36 14.59 -18.32
C VAL A 297 16.44 14.02 -17.39
N ILE A 298 17.54 13.48 -17.94
CA ILE A 298 18.67 13.00 -17.14
C ILE A 298 19.26 14.10 -16.26
N LYS A 299 19.49 15.31 -16.82
CA LYS A 299 20.03 16.45 -16.08
C LYS A 299 19.07 16.91 -14.96
N MET A 300 17.75 16.99 -15.25
CA MET A 300 16.74 17.34 -14.26
C MET A 300 16.69 16.33 -13.11
N CYS A 301 16.72 15.03 -13.45
CA CYS A 301 16.75 13.95 -12.46
C CYS A 301 18.03 13.99 -11.61
N HIS A 302 19.19 14.20 -12.24
CA HIS A 302 20.47 14.31 -11.53
C HIS A 302 20.49 15.51 -10.53
N ALA A 303 19.85 16.63 -10.89
CA ALA A 303 19.72 17.80 -10.02
C ALA A 303 18.92 17.50 -8.73
N GLN A 304 18.08 16.45 -8.70
CA GLN A 304 17.32 16.06 -7.52
C GLN A 304 18.19 15.44 -6.41
N ARG A 305 19.43 15.06 -6.71
CA ARG A 305 20.34 14.37 -5.78
C ARG A 305 19.75 13.07 -5.20
N ALA A 306 18.97 12.39 -6.01
CA ALA A 306 18.35 11.10 -5.71
C ALA A 306 19.15 9.96 -6.37
N ARG A 307 18.93 8.72 -5.91
CA ARG A 307 19.38 7.56 -6.65
C ARG A 307 18.64 7.45 -7.97
N ILE A 308 19.36 7.19 -9.08
CA ILE A 308 18.75 7.09 -10.40
C ILE A 308 19.04 5.72 -10.99
N VAL A 309 18.02 5.09 -11.56
CA VAL A 309 18.15 3.91 -12.40
C VAL A 309 17.40 4.17 -13.70
N ALA A 310 18.08 4.02 -14.84
CA ALA A 310 17.47 4.20 -16.15
C ALA A 310 17.71 2.95 -17.01
N ASN A 311 16.68 2.46 -17.67
CA ASN A 311 16.73 1.30 -18.56
C ASN A 311 16.37 1.72 -19.99
N VAL A 312 17.19 1.29 -20.95
CA VAL A 312 16.95 1.51 -22.38
C VAL A 312 17.20 0.24 -23.18
N VAL A 313 16.53 0.16 -24.35
CA VAL A 313 16.65 -0.97 -25.29
C VAL A 313 17.01 -0.51 -26.71
N THR A 314 17.27 0.79 -26.92
CA THR A 314 17.62 1.37 -28.22
C THR A 314 19.07 1.88 -28.20
N LEU A 315 19.70 1.96 -29.38
CA LEU A 315 21.05 2.48 -29.53
C LEU A 315 21.15 3.96 -29.15
N GLU A 316 20.11 4.75 -29.46
CA GLU A 316 20.05 6.16 -29.09
C GLU A 316 20.00 6.32 -27.57
N GLY A 317 19.21 5.47 -26.89
CA GLY A 317 19.15 5.43 -25.43
C GLY A 317 20.48 5.01 -24.82
N GLU A 318 21.13 3.95 -25.35
CA GLU A 318 22.45 3.52 -24.91
C GLU A 318 23.49 4.64 -25.03
N ALA A 319 23.48 5.37 -26.16
CA ALA A 319 24.36 6.53 -26.35
C ALA A 319 24.09 7.64 -25.32
N ALA A 320 22.81 7.90 -24.97
CA ALA A 320 22.46 8.87 -23.94
C ALA A 320 22.92 8.44 -22.54
N LEU A 321 22.74 7.18 -22.17
CA LEU A 321 23.23 6.63 -20.89
C LEU A 321 24.76 6.61 -20.80
N SER A 322 25.46 6.33 -21.92
CA SER A 322 26.93 6.44 -21.97
C SER A 322 27.41 7.86 -21.70
N ARG A 323 26.74 8.87 -22.28
CA ARG A 323 27.03 10.29 -21.99
C ARG A 323 26.76 10.63 -20.52
N ALA A 324 25.63 10.14 -19.97
CA ALA A 324 25.28 10.35 -18.57
C ALA A 324 26.34 9.75 -17.64
N GLN A 325 26.77 8.53 -17.90
CA GLN A 325 27.83 7.86 -17.14
C GLN A 325 29.15 8.62 -17.21
N ALA A 326 29.54 9.10 -18.39
CA ALA A 326 30.77 9.90 -18.56
C ALA A 326 30.69 11.26 -17.82
N ALA A 327 29.52 11.90 -17.78
CA ALA A 327 29.32 13.21 -17.17
C ALA A 327 29.13 13.16 -15.65
N PHE A 328 28.41 12.16 -15.15
CA PHE A 328 27.94 12.08 -13.76
C PHE A 328 28.51 10.90 -12.99
N GLY A 329 29.21 9.97 -13.66
CA GLY A 329 29.65 8.72 -13.04
C GLY A 329 28.54 7.68 -12.95
N GLY A 330 28.62 6.83 -11.93
CA GLY A 330 27.71 5.71 -11.74
C GLY A 330 28.14 4.46 -12.52
N SER A 331 27.28 3.44 -12.54
CA SER A 331 27.54 2.14 -13.18
C SER A 331 26.66 1.98 -14.42
N LEU A 332 27.27 1.50 -15.49
CA LEU A 332 26.58 1.13 -16.73
C LEU A 332 26.66 -0.40 -16.89
N MET A 333 25.52 -1.06 -17.00
CA MET A 333 25.41 -2.52 -17.12
C MET A 333 24.60 -2.88 -18.36
N ARG A 334 25.09 -3.82 -19.15
CA ARG A 334 24.33 -4.41 -20.26
C ARG A 334 23.82 -5.79 -19.83
N ILE A 335 22.54 -6.04 -20.02
CA ILE A 335 21.84 -7.25 -19.60
C ILE A 335 21.33 -7.95 -20.85
N GLU A 336 21.77 -9.18 -21.07
CA GLU A 336 21.34 -10.04 -22.18
C GLU A 336 20.64 -11.26 -21.61
N LEU A 337 19.41 -11.51 -22.08
CA LEU A 337 18.58 -12.62 -21.63
C LEU A 337 18.18 -13.47 -22.82
N ALA A 338 18.19 -14.79 -22.62
CA ALA A 338 17.64 -15.73 -23.57
C ALA A 338 16.74 -16.73 -22.83
N HIS A 339 15.64 -17.09 -23.45
CA HIS A 339 14.72 -18.10 -22.94
C HIS A 339 14.73 -19.34 -23.84
N ALA A 340 14.62 -20.49 -23.23
CA ALA A 340 14.44 -21.73 -23.97
C ALA A 340 13.01 -21.80 -24.54
N GLU A 341 12.91 -21.84 -25.87
CA GLU A 341 11.61 -21.92 -26.58
C GLU A 341 11.61 -23.09 -27.57
N PRO A 342 10.44 -23.61 -27.98
CA PRO A 342 10.33 -24.63 -29.00
C PRO A 342 10.98 -24.20 -30.33
N LEU A 343 11.84 -25.07 -30.88
CA LEU A 343 12.47 -24.92 -32.18
C LEU A 343 12.19 -26.20 -33.00
N GLY A 344 11.04 -26.25 -33.64
CA GLY A 344 10.53 -27.46 -34.25
C GLY A 344 10.32 -28.54 -33.18
N PRO A 345 10.86 -29.78 -33.40
CA PRO A 345 10.77 -30.86 -32.42
C PRO A 345 11.79 -30.74 -31.25
N LYS A 346 12.59 -29.71 -31.23
CA LYS A 346 13.65 -29.49 -30.24
C LYS A 346 13.42 -28.16 -29.49
N THR A 347 14.31 -27.85 -28.58
CA THR A 347 14.33 -26.59 -27.84
C THR A 347 15.58 -25.79 -28.20
N GLY A 348 15.43 -24.49 -28.39
CA GLY A 348 16.53 -23.56 -28.67
C GLY A 348 16.46 -22.31 -27.80
N TRP A 349 17.55 -21.54 -27.80
CA TRP A 349 17.60 -20.26 -27.09
C TRP A 349 17.07 -19.15 -27.97
N LYS A 350 16.09 -18.41 -27.48
CA LYS A 350 15.59 -17.18 -28.09
C LYS A 350 16.00 -15.98 -27.25
N SER A 351 16.85 -15.14 -27.82
CA SER A 351 17.34 -13.92 -27.19
C SER A 351 16.30 -12.83 -27.18
N SER A 352 16.19 -12.10 -26.06
CA SER A 352 15.50 -10.82 -25.97
C SER A 352 16.42 -9.70 -26.45
N TYR A 353 15.85 -8.52 -26.77
CA TYR A 353 16.66 -7.33 -26.95
C TYR A 353 17.47 -7.05 -25.69
N PRO A 354 18.78 -6.70 -25.82
CA PRO A 354 19.60 -6.29 -24.69
C PRO A 354 18.99 -5.06 -24.00
N VAL A 355 19.12 -5.01 -22.67
CA VAL A 355 18.77 -3.82 -21.88
C VAL A 355 20.05 -3.21 -21.36
N VAL A 356 20.25 -1.92 -21.59
CA VAL A 356 21.32 -1.16 -20.94
C VAL A 356 20.73 -0.41 -19.75
N GLN A 357 21.31 -0.67 -18.57
CA GLN A 357 20.93 -0.04 -17.31
C GLN A 357 22.05 0.86 -16.82
N TRP A 358 21.72 2.12 -16.56
CA TRP A 358 22.58 3.04 -15.82
C TRP A 358 22.04 3.23 -14.41
N SER A 359 22.91 3.11 -13.41
CA SER A 359 22.60 3.37 -12.02
C SER A 359 23.57 4.38 -11.44
N PHE A 360 23.02 5.38 -10.75
CA PHE A 360 23.73 6.46 -10.09
C PHE A 360 23.25 6.61 -8.65
N ALA A 361 24.18 6.81 -7.73
CA ALA A 361 23.88 7.23 -6.35
C ALA A 361 24.73 8.48 -6.05
N PRO A 362 24.12 9.55 -5.46
CA PRO A 362 24.80 10.79 -5.15
C PRO A 362 25.87 10.65 -4.05
#